data_d127426a7b5af25004489aa1a7aff7c6
#
_entry.id   d127426a7b5af25004489aa1a7aff7c6
#
_cell.length_a   1.000
_cell.length_b   1.000
_cell.length_c   1.000
_cell.angle_alpha   90.00
_cell.angle_beta   90.00
_cell.angle_gamma   90.00
#
_symmetry.space_group_name_H-M   'P 1'
#
loop_
_entity.id
_entity.type
_entity.pdbx_description
1 polymer ?
#
loop_
_entity_poly.entity_id
_entity_poly.type
_entity_poly.pdbx_seq_one_letter_code
_entity_poly.pdbx_strand_id
1 'polypeptide(L)'
;AGNGNPKTGKGVDTDVIPFYPAAYDLDNIISVANLSFDGALSASSNYGKTTVDLAAPGSYILSTTPGNTYGYMSGTSMAAPMVSGAAAMIYSYFDGIGVADVKEILMSTVTPMESLRDVTVSGGMLNVGAALSYDISSLSRKGFQNGGTRPANGTAPYLEMQTSNRNGGMYLTVRVLDIDGDLDKLFYAKGEHTAGEFANGTVEGTAFTVNEKDMAAFQITEKGTYTFYAVDKNGNGAVKIAKFVSESDGPGAFQ
;
A
#
# COMPACT_ATOMS: atom_id res chain seq x y z
N ALA A 1 -12.11 7.81 -6.79
CA ALA A 1 -12.24 8.77 -7.89
C ALA A 1 -12.63 10.18 -7.40
N GLY A 2 -13.41 10.30 -6.33
CA GLY A 2 -13.92 11.57 -5.81
C GLY A 2 -15.42 11.78 -6.09
N ASN A 3 -16.02 12.78 -5.44
CA ASN A 3 -17.48 12.97 -5.39
C ASN A 3 -17.96 14.27 -6.05
N GLY A 4 -17.30 14.68 -7.11
CA GLY A 4 -17.76 15.77 -7.96
C GLY A 4 -17.56 17.19 -7.40
N ASN A 5 -18.22 18.12 -8.04
CA ASN A 5 -18.17 19.52 -7.66
C ASN A 5 -19.17 19.80 -6.51
N PRO A 6 -18.72 20.30 -5.35
CA PRO A 6 -19.60 20.54 -4.21
C PRO A 6 -20.76 21.51 -4.47
N LYS A 7 -20.61 22.40 -5.46
CA LYS A 7 -21.66 23.39 -5.81
C LYS A 7 -22.77 22.81 -6.69
N THR A 8 -22.43 21.81 -7.53
CA THR A 8 -23.38 21.25 -8.49
C THR A 8 -23.87 19.87 -8.09
N GLY A 9 -23.17 19.18 -7.18
CA GLY A 9 -23.41 17.78 -6.81
C GLY A 9 -23.15 16.78 -7.93
N LYS A 10 -22.55 17.20 -9.05
CA LYS A 10 -22.29 16.36 -10.23
C LYS A 10 -20.84 15.91 -10.28
N GLY A 11 -20.64 14.68 -10.69
CA GLY A 11 -19.32 14.11 -10.97
C GLY A 11 -18.53 14.94 -11.98
N VAL A 12 -17.22 14.85 -11.89
CA VAL A 12 -16.27 15.56 -12.77
C VAL A 12 -15.50 14.51 -13.57
N ASP A 13 -15.26 14.82 -14.83
CA ASP A 13 -14.35 14.07 -15.68
C ASP A 13 -12.91 14.30 -15.24
N THR A 14 -12.29 13.26 -14.67
CA THR A 14 -10.93 13.33 -14.12
C THR A 14 -9.85 13.17 -15.19
N ASP A 15 -10.21 12.81 -16.40
CA ASP A 15 -9.32 12.87 -17.56
C ASP A 15 -9.07 14.34 -17.99
N VAL A 16 -10.03 15.24 -17.67
CA VAL A 16 -9.93 16.68 -17.95
C VAL A 16 -9.47 17.46 -16.72
N ILE A 17 -10.00 17.14 -15.53
CA ILE A 17 -9.66 17.79 -14.25
C ILE A 17 -9.21 16.70 -13.28
N PRO A 18 -7.90 16.37 -13.25
CA PRO A 18 -7.39 15.27 -12.42
C PRO A 18 -7.65 15.47 -10.93
N PHE A 19 -7.99 14.39 -10.24
CA PHE A 19 -8.21 14.36 -8.80
C PHE A 19 -7.13 13.53 -8.11
N TYR A 20 -6.15 14.20 -7.54
CA TYR A 20 -5.00 13.54 -6.91
C TYR A 20 -5.26 13.17 -5.44
N PRO A 21 -4.66 12.05 -4.94
CA PRO A 21 -3.72 11.16 -5.62
C PRO A 21 -4.37 10.10 -6.52
N ALA A 22 -5.70 9.99 -6.59
CA ALA A 22 -6.41 8.93 -7.28
C ALA A 22 -6.15 8.88 -8.81
N ALA A 23 -5.79 10.00 -9.42
CA ALA A 23 -5.52 10.11 -10.85
C ALA A 23 -4.04 9.85 -11.23
N TYR A 24 -3.18 9.41 -10.30
CA TYR A 24 -1.86 8.94 -10.68
C TYR A 24 -1.95 7.57 -11.33
N ASP A 25 -1.31 7.42 -12.49
CA ASP A 25 -1.16 6.13 -13.16
C ASP A 25 0.00 5.34 -12.54
N LEU A 26 -0.30 4.65 -11.45
CA LEU A 26 0.62 3.84 -10.69
C LEU A 26 0.01 2.45 -10.43
N ASP A 27 0.84 1.42 -10.48
CA ASP A 27 0.41 0.03 -10.29
C ASP A 27 -0.15 -0.25 -8.88
N ASN A 28 0.17 0.59 -7.89
CA ASN A 28 -0.30 0.49 -6.52
C ASN A 28 -1.49 1.42 -6.20
N ILE A 29 -2.07 2.06 -7.20
CA ILE A 29 -3.27 2.89 -7.05
C ILE A 29 -4.41 2.28 -7.85
N ILE A 30 -5.58 2.17 -7.23
CA ILE A 30 -6.83 1.80 -7.89
C ILE A 30 -7.85 2.91 -7.62
N SER A 31 -8.21 3.64 -8.67
CA SER A 31 -9.21 4.70 -8.63
C SER A 31 -10.60 4.12 -8.83
N VAL A 32 -11.50 4.31 -7.85
CA VAL A 32 -12.81 3.62 -7.81
C VAL A 32 -13.95 4.60 -7.97
N ALA A 33 -14.82 4.35 -8.94
CA ALA A 33 -16.09 5.06 -9.12
C ALA A 33 -17.21 4.47 -8.24
N ASN A 34 -18.22 5.29 -7.94
CA ASN A 34 -19.38 4.88 -7.17
C ASN A 34 -20.53 4.43 -8.09
N LEU A 35 -20.97 3.17 -7.93
CA LEU A 35 -22.20 2.66 -8.52
C LEU A 35 -23.39 2.82 -7.59
N SER A 36 -24.49 3.23 -8.18
CA SER A 36 -25.82 3.18 -7.58
C SER A 36 -26.37 1.75 -7.59
N PHE A 37 -27.40 1.50 -6.81
CA PHE A 37 -28.02 0.17 -6.66
C PHE A 37 -28.66 -0.36 -7.95
N ASP A 38 -28.99 0.53 -8.90
CA ASP A 38 -29.54 0.20 -10.23
C ASP A 38 -28.45 -0.11 -11.27
N GLY A 39 -27.18 -0.10 -10.87
CA GLY A 39 -26.04 -0.34 -11.75
C GLY A 39 -25.64 0.87 -12.60
N ALA A 40 -26.23 2.04 -12.37
CA ALA A 40 -25.78 3.27 -13.02
C ALA A 40 -24.61 3.90 -12.28
N LEU A 41 -23.76 4.64 -12.99
CA LEU A 41 -22.79 5.52 -12.35
C LEU A 41 -23.54 6.56 -11.50
N SER A 42 -23.20 6.69 -10.22
CA SER A 42 -23.80 7.70 -9.35
C SER A 42 -23.54 9.09 -9.92
N ALA A 43 -24.59 9.93 -9.94
CA ALA A 43 -24.51 11.27 -10.51
C ALA A 43 -23.42 12.15 -9.89
N SER A 44 -23.04 11.90 -8.64
CA SER A 44 -21.97 12.61 -7.94
C SER A 44 -20.60 11.98 -8.11
N SER A 45 -20.49 10.74 -8.64
CA SER A 45 -19.19 10.09 -8.81
C SER A 45 -18.36 10.78 -9.87
N ASN A 46 -17.11 11.08 -9.56
CA ASN A 46 -16.13 11.37 -10.58
C ASN A 46 -15.94 10.15 -11.48
N TYR A 47 -15.54 10.39 -12.70
CA TYR A 47 -15.34 9.40 -13.74
C TYR A 47 -14.15 9.79 -14.63
N GLY A 48 -13.66 8.87 -15.44
CA GLY A 48 -12.59 9.11 -16.40
C GLY A 48 -12.20 7.81 -17.08
N LYS A 49 -12.19 7.81 -18.40
CA LYS A 49 -11.88 6.62 -19.22
C LYS A 49 -10.42 6.19 -19.09
N THR A 50 -9.52 7.09 -18.65
CA THR A 50 -8.09 6.84 -18.49
C THR A 50 -7.60 6.96 -17.05
N THR A 51 -8.37 7.60 -16.16
CA THR A 51 -7.96 7.93 -14.80
C THR A 51 -8.78 7.25 -13.70
N VAL A 52 -9.90 6.60 -14.04
CA VAL A 52 -10.71 5.83 -13.09
C VAL A 52 -10.72 4.36 -13.49
N ASP A 53 -10.18 3.51 -12.64
CA ASP A 53 -9.89 2.12 -12.99
C ASP A 53 -11.15 1.28 -13.16
N LEU A 54 -11.99 1.22 -12.14
CA LEU A 54 -13.22 0.40 -12.12
C LEU A 54 -14.27 1.05 -11.21
N ALA A 55 -15.46 0.47 -11.20
CA ALA A 55 -16.53 0.90 -10.30
C ALA A 55 -16.88 -0.19 -9.28
N ALA A 56 -17.39 0.24 -8.13
CA ALA A 56 -17.93 -0.65 -7.10
C ALA A 56 -19.17 -0.04 -6.44
N PRO A 57 -20.04 -0.85 -5.79
CA PRO A 57 -21.19 -0.35 -5.04
C PRO A 57 -20.74 0.64 -3.97
N GLY A 58 -21.28 1.84 -3.98
CA GLY A 58 -20.92 2.90 -3.05
C GLY A 58 -22.10 3.79 -2.65
N SER A 59 -23.33 3.43 -3.05
CA SER A 59 -24.55 4.19 -2.71
C SER A 59 -25.38 3.42 -1.70
N TYR A 60 -25.83 4.12 -0.62
CA TYR A 60 -26.59 3.56 0.49
C TYR A 60 -25.89 2.38 1.18
N ILE A 61 -24.60 2.50 1.42
CA ILE A 61 -23.81 1.48 2.09
C ILE A 61 -23.96 1.63 3.60
N LEU A 62 -24.44 0.59 4.26
CA LEU A 62 -24.52 0.51 5.73
C LEU A 62 -23.14 0.19 6.31
N SER A 63 -22.69 0.99 7.24
CA SER A 63 -21.42 0.75 7.94
C SER A 63 -21.46 1.30 9.36
N THR A 64 -20.41 1.01 10.14
CA THR A 64 -20.23 1.56 11.49
C THR A 64 -19.97 3.06 11.43
N THR A 65 -20.52 3.79 12.40
CA THR A 65 -20.34 5.22 12.56
C THR A 65 -19.90 5.55 14.00
N PRO A 66 -19.31 6.73 14.26
CA PRO A 66 -18.91 7.13 15.60
C PRO A 66 -20.04 7.02 16.60
N GLY A 67 -19.71 6.73 17.87
CA GLY A 67 -20.70 6.59 18.92
C GLY A 67 -21.34 5.20 19.01
N ASN A 68 -20.69 4.15 18.49
CA ASN A 68 -21.16 2.77 18.50
C ASN A 68 -22.53 2.61 17.82
N THR A 69 -22.66 3.25 16.65
CA THR A 69 -23.88 3.25 15.85
C THR A 69 -23.61 2.75 14.44
N TYR A 70 -24.68 2.63 13.63
CA TYR A 70 -24.62 2.29 12.22
C TYR A 70 -25.36 3.35 11.41
N GLY A 71 -24.88 3.60 10.19
CA GLY A 71 -25.49 4.58 9.31
C GLY A 71 -25.27 4.24 7.83
N TYR A 72 -26.18 4.77 7.00
CA TYR A 72 -26.04 4.68 5.56
C TYR A 72 -25.30 5.89 5.02
N MET A 73 -24.31 5.63 4.15
CA MET A 73 -23.57 6.68 3.46
C MET A 73 -23.44 6.35 1.97
N SER A 74 -23.22 7.38 1.15
CA SER A 74 -23.04 7.23 -0.29
C SER A 74 -21.84 8.03 -0.77
N GLY A 75 -21.07 7.45 -1.67
CA GLY A 75 -19.90 8.10 -2.27
C GLY A 75 -18.84 7.13 -2.72
N THR A 76 -17.87 7.63 -3.46
CA THR A 76 -16.66 6.87 -3.84
C THR A 76 -15.86 6.40 -2.62
N SER A 77 -16.00 7.08 -1.48
CA SER A 77 -15.44 6.66 -0.18
C SER A 77 -16.04 5.35 0.35
N MET A 78 -17.26 4.97 -0.06
CA MET A 78 -17.92 3.72 0.28
C MET A 78 -17.66 2.64 -0.79
N ALA A 79 -17.42 3.04 -2.02
CA ALA A 79 -17.02 2.13 -3.09
C ALA A 79 -15.56 1.65 -2.93
N ALA A 80 -14.64 2.52 -2.53
CA ALA A 80 -13.23 2.18 -2.36
C ALA A 80 -12.96 1.01 -1.39
N PRO A 81 -13.58 0.92 -0.19
CA PRO A 81 -13.37 -0.19 0.72
C PRO A 81 -13.89 -1.54 0.20
N MET A 82 -14.86 -1.56 -0.73
CA MET A 82 -15.28 -2.79 -1.41
C MET A 82 -14.13 -3.37 -2.22
N VAL A 83 -13.41 -2.50 -2.95
CA VAL A 83 -12.22 -2.90 -3.73
C VAL A 83 -11.05 -3.26 -2.82
N SER A 84 -10.85 -2.53 -1.71
CA SER A 84 -9.82 -2.86 -0.71
C SER A 84 -10.06 -4.23 -0.07
N GLY A 85 -11.33 -4.55 0.24
CA GLY A 85 -11.71 -5.87 0.74
C GLY A 85 -11.47 -6.99 -0.28
N ALA A 86 -11.81 -6.74 -1.54
CA ALA A 86 -11.52 -7.68 -2.64
C ALA A 86 -10.00 -7.90 -2.81
N ALA A 87 -9.20 -6.83 -2.77
CA ALA A 87 -7.75 -6.92 -2.83
C ALA A 87 -7.18 -7.75 -1.67
N ALA A 88 -7.68 -7.56 -0.46
CA ALA A 88 -7.28 -8.35 0.70
C ALA A 88 -7.63 -9.84 0.53
N MET A 89 -8.80 -10.16 -0.03
CA MET A 89 -9.19 -11.55 -0.32
C MET A 89 -8.27 -12.17 -1.38
N ILE A 90 -7.93 -11.43 -2.44
CA ILE A 90 -7.01 -11.88 -3.50
C ILE A 90 -5.62 -12.17 -2.90
N TYR A 91 -5.08 -11.27 -2.07
CA TYR A 91 -3.81 -11.50 -1.37
C TYR A 91 -3.83 -12.71 -0.44
N SER A 92 -4.97 -12.96 0.21
CA SER A 92 -5.14 -14.12 1.10
C SER A 92 -5.31 -15.44 0.34
N TYR A 93 -5.79 -15.39 -0.89
CA TYR A 93 -6.15 -16.58 -1.66
C TYR A 93 -5.02 -17.05 -2.58
N PHE A 94 -4.29 -16.12 -3.19
CA PHE A 94 -3.21 -16.44 -4.12
C PHE A 94 -1.85 -16.20 -3.50
N ASP A 95 -1.04 -17.21 -3.43
CA ASP A 95 0.35 -17.08 -3.01
C ASP A 95 1.19 -16.43 -4.10
N GLY A 96 2.18 -15.66 -3.67
CA GLY A 96 3.21 -15.18 -4.57
C GLY A 96 2.80 -14.06 -5.54
N ILE A 97 1.75 -13.31 -5.26
CA ILE A 97 1.30 -12.16 -6.06
C ILE A 97 1.76 -10.83 -5.44
N GLY A 98 2.01 -9.84 -6.30
CA GLY A 98 2.37 -8.48 -5.91
C GLY A 98 1.21 -7.49 -6.08
N VAL A 99 1.48 -6.22 -5.77
CA VAL A 99 0.49 -5.12 -5.84
C VAL A 99 -0.06 -4.96 -7.26
N ALA A 100 0.83 -4.97 -8.26
CA ALA A 100 0.44 -4.86 -9.66
C ALA A 100 -0.39 -6.05 -10.13
N ASP A 101 -0.08 -7.26 -9.66
CA ASP A 101 -0.85 -8.46 -9.96
C ASP A 101 -2.28 -8.34 -9.44
N VAL A 102 -2.46 -7.81 -8.23
CA VAL A 102 -3.80 -7.57 -7.65
C VAL A 102 -4.58 -6.56 -8.48
N LYS A 103 -3.94 -5.46 -8.90
CA LYS A 103 -4.58 -4.49 -9.81
C LYS A 103 -4.97 -5.15 -11.13
N GLU A 104 -4.08 -5.94 -11.73
CA GLU A 104 -4.34 -6.65 -12.98
C GLU A 104 -5.52 -7.63 -12.84
N ILE A 105 -5.55 -8.44 -11.78
CA ILE A 105 -6.67 -9.35 -11.50
C ILE A 105 -7.98 -8.58 -11.39
N LEU A 106 -8.02 -7.54 -10.57
CA LEU A 106 -9.24 -6.74 -10.37
C LEU A 106 -9.73 -6.10 -11.65
N MET A 107 -8.82 -5.55 -12.47
CA MET A 107 -9.15 -4.90 -13.73
C MET A 107 -9.61 -5.88 -14.82
N SER A 108 -9.02 -7.07 -14.87
CA SER A 108 -9.30 -8.09 -15.89
C SER A 108 -10.58 -8.87 -15.61
N THR A 109 -11.05 -8.87 -14.36
CA THR A 109 -12.17 -9.70 -13.93
C THR A 109 -13.46 -8.95 -13.64
N VAL A 110 -13.51 -7.66 -13.97
CA VAL A 110 -14.74 -6.86 -13.80
C VAL A 110 -15.93 -7.47 -14.53
N THR A 111 -17.12 -7.25 -14.02
CA THR A 111 -18.35 -7.46 -14.78
C THR A 111 -18.54 -6.26 -15.70
N PRO A 112 -18.44 -6.42 -17.04
CA PRO A 112 -18.63 -5.32 -17.97
C PRO A 112 -20.05 -4.74 -17.86
N MET A 113 -20.15 -3.41 -17.88
CA MET A 113 -21.41 -2.69 -17.79
C MET A 113 -21.47 -1.57 -18.83
N GLU A 114 -22.59 -1.48 -19.54
CA GLU A 114 -22.79 -0.44 -20.56
C GLU A 114 -22.67 0.97 -19.98
N SER A 115 -23.16 1.16 -18.75
CA SER A 115 -23.07 2.43 -18.01
C SER A 115 -21.65 2.86 -17.65
N LEU A 116 -20.67 1.95 -17.75
CA LEU A 116 -19.27 2.18 -17.35
C LEU A 116 -18.29 2.15 -18.51
N ARG A 117 -18.73 1.75 -19.70
CA ARG A 117 -17.87 1.53 -20.89
C ARG A 117 -16.95 2.71 -21.22
N ASP A 118 -17.45 3.93 -21.13
CA ASP A 118 -16.71 5.13 -21.51
C ASP A 118 -16.39 6.06 -20.33
N VAL A 119 -16.54 5.57 -19.09
CA VAL A 119 -16.37 6.36 -17.87
C VAL A 119 -15.41 5.72 -16.87
N THR A 120 -14.91 4.52 -17.17
CA THR A 120 -13.81 3.87 -16.43
C THR A 120 -12.89 3.12 -17.39
N VAL A 121 -11.64 2.87 -16.98
CA VAL A 121 -10.61 2.14 -17.75
C VAL A 121 -11.09 0.73 -18.10
N SER A 122 -11.59 0.00 -17.09
CA SER A 122 -12.06 -1.40 -17.28
C SER A 122 -13.45 -1.51 -17.91
N GLY A 123 -14.23 -0.43 -17.94
CA GLY A 123 -15.63 -0.46 -18.39
C GLY A 123 -16.54 -1.35 -17.55
N GLY A 124 -16.17 -1.64 -16.28
CA GLY A 124 -16.89 -2.63 -15.50
C GLY A 124 -16.94 -2.41 -14.00
N MET A 125 -17.74 -3.23 -13.35
CA MET A 125 -17.93 -3.29 -11.90
C MET A 125 -17.07 -4.39 -11.30
N LEU A 126 -16.57 -4.16 -10.08
CA LEU A 126 -15.90 -5.14 -9.24
C LEU A 126 -16.63 -6.49 -9.22
N ASN A 127 -15.90 -7.57 -9.49
CA ASN A 127 -16.40 -8.95 -9.40
C ASN A 127 -15.42 -9.81 -8.61
N VAL A 128 -15.68 -9.96 -7.33
CA VAL A 128 -14.83 -10.74 -6.40
C VAL A 128 -14.78 -12.21 -6.77
N GLY A 129 -15.93 -12.78 -7.18
CA GLY A 129 -16.01 -14.20 -7.57
C GLY A 129 -15.12 -14.51 -8.78
N ALA A 130 -15.18 -13.69 -9.82
CA ALA A 130 -14.32 -13.82 -10.98
C ALA A 130 -12.84 -13.58 -10.63
N ALA A 131 -12.55 -12.61 -9.75
CA ALA A 131 -11.21 -12.33 -9.30
C ALA A 131 -10.56 -13.51 -8.57
N LEU A 132 -11.29 -14.20 -7.70
CA LEU A 132 -10.82 -15.39 -7.00
C LEU A 132 -10.74 -16.66 -7.88
N SER A 133 -11.34 -16.61 -9.08
CA SER A 133 -11.26 -17.69 -10.08
C SER A 133 -10.23 -17.40 -11.17
N TYR A 134 -9.44 -16.33 -11.01
CA TYR A 134 -8.46 -15.91 -12.01
C TYR A 134 -7.31 -16.94 -12.13
N ASP A 135 -6.88 -17.20 -13.36
CA ASP A 135 -5.68 -18.01 -13.58
C ASP A 135 -4.43 -17.15 -13.44
N ILE A 136 -3.78 -17.25 -12.28
CA ILE A 136 -2.57 -16.46 -11.97
C ILE A 136 -1.37 -16.77 -12.89
N SER A 137 -1.41 -17.88 -13.63
CA SER A 137 -0.37 -18.18 -14.62
C SER A 137 -0.42 -17.23 -15.83
N SER A 138 -1.57 -16.59 -16.05
CA SER A 138 -1.81 -15.62 -17.13
C SER A 138 -1.41 -14.18 -16.77
N LEU A 139 -0.96 -13.91 -15.55
CA LEU A 139 -0.55 -12.59 -15.11
C LEU A 139 0.58 -12.03 -15.98
N SER A 140 0.44 -10.78 -16.37
CA SER A 140 1.43 -10.09 -17.23
C SER A 140 2.74 -9.80 -16.50
N ARG A 141 2.73 -9.81 -15.16
CA ARG A 141 3.87 -9.48 -14.29
C ARG A 141 4.51 -8.10 -14.58
N LYS A 142 3.72 -7.17 -15.13
CA LYS A 142 4.20 -5.83 -15.52
C LYS A 142 4.70 -5.00 -14.34
N GLY A 143 4.09 -5.14 -13.16
CA GLY A 143 4.47 -4.41 -11.96
C GLY A 143 5.85 -4.74 -11.42
N PHE A 144 6.47 -5.82 -11.89
CA PHE A 144 7.85 -6.18 -11.55
C PHE A 144 8.89 -5.58 -12.53
N GLN A 145 8.46 -4.88 -13.59
CA GLN A 145 9.37 -4.32 -14.59
C GLN A 145 9.99 -2.97 -14.18
N ASN A 146 9.46 -2.29 -13.16
CA ASN A 146 10.05 -1.06 -12.64
C ASN A 146 11.00 -1.32 -11.46
N GLY A 147 11.99 -2.17 -11.65
CA GLY A 147 13.16 -2.30 -10.78
C GLY A 147 13.12 -3.39 -9.73
N GLY A 148 12.08 -4.21 -9.70
CA GLY A 148 12.04 -5.37 -8.82
C GLY A 148 11.38 -6.54 -9.51
N THR A 149 12.18 -7.42 -10.17
CA THR A 149 11.73 -8.81 -10.19
C THR A 149 11.45 -9.16 -8.73
N ARG A 150 10.21 -9.59 -8.39
CA ARG A 150 10.07 -10.39 -7.18
C ARG A 150 11.09 -11.50 -7.37
N PRO A 151 12.13 -11.58 -6.53
CA PRO A 151 13.08 -12.66 -6.66
C PRO A 151 12.27 -13.95 -6.59
N ALA A 152 12.63 -14.95 -7.38
CA ALA A 152 12.08 -16.30 -7.23
C ALA A 152 12.18 -16.82 -5.78
N ASN A 153 12.78 -16.05 -4.90
CA ASN A 153 13.24 -16.31 -3.56
C ASN A 153 12.60 -15.40 -2.49
N GLY A 154 11.44 -14.79 -2.73
CA GLY A 154 10.76 -14.01 -1.68
C GLY A 154 10.95 -12.49 -1.76
N THR A 155 10.38 -11.77 -0.81
CA THR A 155 10.39 -10.31 -0.71
C THR A 155 11.30 -9.87 0.43
N ALA A 156 12.20 -8.92 0.19
CA ALA A 156 13.05 -8.38 1.26
C ALA A 156 12.21 -7.85 2.43
N PRO A 157 12.65 -8.06 3.68
CA PRO A 157 11.97 -7.52 4.85
C PRO A 157 11.85 -5.98 4.77
N TYR A 158 10.75 -5.43 5.30
CA TYR A 158 10.53 -3.99 5.36
C TYR A 158 10.80 -3.46 6.78
N LEU A 159 11.52 -2.36 6.87
CA LEU A 159 11.89 -1.73 8.13
C LEU A 159 11.09 -0.44 8.34
N GLU A 160 10.32 -0.35 9.43
CA GLU A 160 9.70 0.88 9.91
C GLU A 160 10.45 1.40 11.13
N MET A 161 10.54 2.72 11.26
CA MET A 161 11.25 3.37 12.37
C MET A 161 10.40 4.47 12.99
N GLN A 162 10.36 4.50 14.32
CA GLN A 162 9.69 5.54 15.08
C GLN A 162 10.56 5.97 16.27
N THR A 163 10.68 7.27 16.48
CA THR A 163 11.33 7.79 17.68
C THR A 163 10.32 8.16 18.75
N SER A 164 10.74 8.04 20.00
CA SER A 164 9.97 8.47 21.15
C SER A 164 10.88 8.98 22.26
N ASN A 165 10.43 10.00 23.00
CA ASN A 165 11.08 10.44 24.22
C ASN A 165 10.40 9.79 25.42
N ARG A 166 11.14 9.05 26.24
CA ARG A 166 10.66 8.41 27.46
C ARG A 166 11.67 8.62 28.58
N ASN A 167 11.20 9.04 29.76
CA ASN A 167 12.04 9.21 30.97
C ASN A 167 13.31 10.04 30.75
N GLY A 168 13.24 11.09 29.90
CA GLY A 168 14.37 11.95 29.58
C GLY A 168 15.40 11.36 28.60
N GLY A 169 15.11 10.20 27.99
CA GLY A 169 15.93 9.57 26.96
C GLY A 169 15.20 9.47 25.63
N MET A 170 15.96 9.55 24.53
CA MET A 170 15.47 9.30 23.19
C MET A 170 15.56 7.81 22.87
N TYR A 171 14.50 7.26 22.35
CA TYR A 171 14.42 5.86 21.91
C TYR A 171 14.04 5.78 20.44
N LEU A 172 14.70 4.89 19.72
CA LEU A 172 14.31 4.44 18.38
C LEU A 172 13.63 3.08 18.51
N THR A 173 12.41 2.97 18.00
CA THR A 173 11.74 1.69 17.80
C THR A 173 11.88 1.33 16.31
N VAL A 174 12.42 0.15 16.05
CA VAL A 174 12.51 -0.44 14.72
C VAL A 174 11.52 -1.59 14.68
N ARG A 175 10.60 -1.55 13.73
CA ARG A 175 9.70 -2.65 13.41
C ARG A 175 10.16 -3.30 12.12
N VAL A 176 10.22 -4.62 12.12
CA VAL A 176 10.60 -5.42 10.95
C VAL A 176 9.38 -6.18 10.47
N LEU A 177 8.94 -5.89 9.26
CA LEU A 177 7.81 -6.55 8.63
C LEU A 177 8.38 -7.50 7.57
N ASP A 178 8.24 -8.78 7.83
CA ASP A 178 8.59 -9.84 6.91
C ASP A 178 7.31 -10.59 6.51
N ILE A 179 6.90 -10.37 5.25
CA ILE A 179 5.62 -10.89 4.72
C ILE A 179 5.71 -12.39 4.45
N ASP A 180 6.91 -12.87 4.13
CA ASP A 180 7.14 -14.26 3.72
C ASP A 180 7.43 -15.18 4.93
N GLY A 181 7.67 -14.59 6.11
CA GLY A 181 7.94 -15.31 7.35
C GLY A 181 9.29 -16.05 7.38
N ASP A 182 10.22 -15.62 6.56
CA ASP A 182 11.54 -16.24 6.40
C ASP A 182 12.71 -15.35 6.82
N LEU A 183 12.46 -14.36 7.67
CA LEU A 183 13.49 -13.49 8.27
C LEU A 183 14.65 -14.32 8.84
N ASP A 184 15.87 -13.96 8.50
CA ASP A 184 17.09 -14.66 8.94
C ASP A 184 17.88 -13.82 9.96
N LYS A 185 18.33 -12.61 9.57
CA LYS A 185 19.23 -11.81 10.40
C LYS A 185 18.88 -10.34 10.39
N LEU A 186 19.20 -9.71 11.53
CA LEU A 186 19.02 -8.28 11.76
C LEU A 186 20.31 -7.69 12.30
N PHE A 187 20.78 -6.60 11.69
CA PHE A 187 21.99 -5.89 12.10
C PHE A 187 21.75 -4.38 12.10
N TYR A 188 22.57 -3.66 12.88
CA TYR A 188 22.72 -2.23 12.72
C TYR A 188 24.20 -1.85 12.75
N ALA A 189 24.55 -0.77 12.08
CA ALA A 189 25.90 -0.19 12.08
C ALA A 189 25.84 1.34 12.11
N LYS A 190 26.88 1.97 12.64
CA LYS A 190 27.05 3.43 12.61
C LYS A 190 27.55 3.84 11.22
N GLY A 191 26.93 4.86 10.63
CA GLY A 191 27.20 5.32 9.27
C GLY A 191 26.02 5.08 8.33
N GLU A 192 26.19 5.54 7.10
CA GLU A 192 25.27 5.25 5.98
C GLU A 192 25.84 4.09 5.17
N HIS A 193 25.10 3.00 5.09
CA HIS A 193 25.53 1.77 4.43
C HIS A 193 24.42 1.21 3.55
N THR A 194 24.82 0.48 2.51
CA THR A 194 23.93 -0.23 1.60
C THR A 194 23.69 -1.66 2.05
N ALA A 195 22.61 -2.28 1.59
CA ALA A 195 22.36 -3.70 1.83
C ALA A 195 23.48 -4.60 1.29
N GLY A 196 24.08 -4.21 0.15
CA GLY A 196 25.19 -4.93 -0.46
C GLY A 196 26.46 -4.95 0.40
N GLU A 197 26.76 -3.87 1.13
CA GLU A 197 27.91 -3.79 2.03
C GLU A 197 27.76 -4.72 3.24
N PHE A 198 26.55 -4.89 3.76
CA PHE A 198 26.27 -5.89 4.80
C PHE A 198 26.34 -7.31 4.23
N ALA A 199 25.74 -7.55 3.05
CA ALA A 199 25.69 -8.86 2.44
C ALA A 199 27.08 -9.41 2.06
N ASN A 200 28.01 -8.57 1.62
CA ASN A 200 29.35 -8.96 1.23
C ASN A 200 30.38 -8.90 2.39
N GLY A 201 29.93 -8.52 3.60
CA GLY A 201 30.79 -8.44 4.79
C GLY A 201 31.73 -7.23 4.84
N THR A 202 31.55 -6.23 3.97
CA THR A 202 32.32 -4.96 4.02
C THR A 202 31.99 -4.16 5.30
N VAL A 203 30.75 -4.30 5.77
CA VAL A 203 30.28 -3.70 7.03
C VAL A 203 29.97 -4.79 8.04
N GLU A 204 30.66 -4.76 9.17
CA GLU A 204 30.37 -5.60 10.31
C GLU A 204 29.31 -4.93 11.18
N GLY A 205 28.08 -5.44 11.13
CA GLY A 205 26.96 -4.91 11.91
C GLY A 205 26.84 -5.56 13.30
N THR A 206 26.29 -4.81 14.25
CA THR A 206 25.86 -5.37 15.54
C THR A 206 24.50 -6.06 15.36
N ALA A 207 24.42 -7.36 15.68
CA ALA A 207 23.19 -8.13 15.58
C ALA A 207 22.17 -7.68 16.63
N PHE A 208 20.89 -7.71 16.28
CA PHE A 208 19.78 -7.48 17.20
C PHE A 208 18.61 -8.44 16.92
N THR A 209 17.65 -8.51 17.83
CA THR A 209 16.46 -9.33 17.70
C THR A 209 15.21 -8.48 17.92
N VAL A 210 14.09 -8.92 17.37
CA VAL A 210 12.77 -8.34 17.61
C VAL A 210 11.98 -9.18 18.63
N ASN A 211 11.00 -8.54 19.27
CA ASN A 211 10.06 -9.19 20.17
C ASN A 211 8.88 -9.85 19.40
N GLU A 212 7.91 -10.41 20.12
CA GLU A 212 6.69 -11.05 19.56
C GLU A 212 5.81 -10.12 18.71
N LYS A 213 6.09 -8.81 18.70
CA LYS A 213 5.41 -7.79 17.88
C LYS A 213 6.29 -7.28 16.74
N ASP A 214 7.34 -8.02 16.40
CA ASP A 214 8.33 -7.67 15.39
C ASP A 214 9.04 -6.33 15.63
N MET A 215 9.23 -5.94 16.90
CA MET A 215 9.82 -4.66 17.29
C MET A 215 11.06 -4.83 18.14
N ALA A 216 12.06 -3.97 17.89
CA ALA A 216 13.22 -3.73 18.77
C ALA A 216 13.26 -2.26 19.19
N ALA A 217 13.67 -1.98 20.43
CA ALA A 217 13.82 -0.63 20.95
C ALA A 217 15.26 -0.37 21.33
N PHE A 218 15.81 0.74 20.85
CA PHE A 218 17.19 1.18 21.11
C PHE A 218 17.15 2.50 21.85
N GLN A 219 17.87 2.59 22.97
CA GLN A 219 18.12 3.89 23.60
C GLN A 219 19.23 4.58 22.82
N ILE A 220 18.98 5.78 22.32
CA ILE A 220 19.96 6.56 21.58
C ILE A 220 20.78 7.39 22.55
N THR A 221 22.00 6.95 22.79
CA THR A 221 22.96 7.61 23.69
C THR A 221 23.99 8.47 22.94
N GLU A 222 24.16 8.23 21.64
CA GLU A 222 25.10 8.95 20.80
C GLU A 222 24.42 9.52 19.55
N LYS A 223 24.83 10.74 19.20
CA LYS A 223 24.43 11.37 17.94
C LYS A 223 25.13 10.70 16.76
N GLY A 224 24.48 10.72 15.61
CA GLY A 224 25.06 10.18 14.39
C GLY A 224 24.03 9.56 13.47
N THR A 225 24.54 8.98 12.43
CA THR A 225 23.75 8.21 11.46
C THR A 225 23.93 6.73 11.76
N TYR A 226 22.85 5.99 11.67
CA TYR A 226 22.83 4.54 11.88
C TYR A 226 22.04 3.89 10.74
N THR A 227 22.57 2.82 10.19
CA THR A 227 21.88 1.98 9.20
C THR A 227 21.43 0.69 9.86
N PHE A 228 20.16 0.37 9.73
CA PHE A 228 19.56 -0.89 10.14
C PHE A 228 19.37 -1.75 8.91
N TYR A 229 19.72 -3.02 9.01
CA TYR A 229 19.68 -4.00 7.95
C TYR A 229 18.89 -5.23 8.37
N ALA A 230 17.99 -5.68 7.52
CA ALA A 230 17.25 -6.92 7.67
C ALA A 230 17.47 -7.77 6.43
N VAL A 231 17.62 -9.07 6.60
CA VAL A 231 17.80 -10.03 5.50
C VAL A 231 16.99 -11.29 5.77
N ASP A 232 16.36 -11.84 4.73
CA ASP A 232 15.65 -13.11 4.75
C ASP A 232 16.60 -14.31 4.51
N LYS A 233 16.07 -15.53 4.62
CA LYS A 233 16.83 -16.77 4.39
C LYS A 233 17.28 -16.96 2.94
N ASN A 234 16.69 -16.22 2.02
CA ASN A 234 17.00 -16.26 0.60
C ASN A 234 18.06 -15.22 0.20
N GLY A 235 18.49 -14.38 1.16
CA GLY A 235 19.51 -13.34 0.94
C GLY A 235 18.94 -12.01 0.45
N ASN A 236 17.60 -11.82 0.44
CA ASN A 236 17.02 -10.53 0.11
C ASN A 236 17.18 -9.59 1.31
N GLY A 237 17.94 -8.53 1.14
CA GLY A 237 18.26 -7.59 2.21
C GLY A 237 17.67 -6.20 1.97
N ALA A 238 17.20 -5.57 3.04
CA ALA A 238 16.75 -4.19 3.06
C ALA A 238 17.47 -3.37 4.13
N VAL A 239 17.65 -2.08 3.86
CA VAL A 239 18.24 -1.13 4.82
C VAL A 239 17.30 0.03 5.09
N LYS A 240 17.39 0.57 6.31
CA LYS A 240 16.77 1.83 6.69
C LYS A 240 17.77 2.67 7.49
N ILE A 241 17.85 3.96 7.15
CA ILE A 241 18.80 4.88 7.78
C ILE A 241 18.06 5.76 8.79
N ALA A 242 18.62 5.87 9.99
CA ALA A 242 18.17 6.78 11.04
C ALA A 242 19.26 7.84 11.31
N LYS A 243 18.91 9.13 11.26
CA LYS A 243 19.80 10.24 11.54
C LYS A 243 19.39 10.92 12.85
N PHE A 244 20.30 10.98 13.81
CA PHE A 244 20.11 11.66 15.10
C PHE A 244 20.98 12.90 15.15
N VAL A 245 20.35 14.05 14.94
CA VAL A 245 20.97 15.38 15.03
C VAL A 245 20.64 16.04 16.37
N SER A 246 21.18 17.22 16.68
CA SER A 246 21.11 17.84 18.01
C SER A 246 19.69 18.18 18.48
N GLU A 247 19.49 18.32 19.82
CA GLU A 247 18.24 18.73 20.46
C GLU A 247 17.68 20.09 20.00
N SER A 248 18.45 20.90 19.27
CA SER A 248 18.01 22.17 18.68
C SER A 248 17.10 22.02 17.45
N ASP A 249 17.08 20.84 16.84
CA ASP A 249 16.27 20.55 15.67
C ASP A 249 15.06 19.73 16.15
N GLY A 250 13.99 20.40 16.53
CA GLY A 250 12.80 19.88 17.21
C GLY A 250 12.26 18.51 16.74
N PRO A 251 11.26 17.93 17.43
CA PRO A 251 10.76 16.59 17.14
C PRO A 251 10.09 16.56 15.74
N GLY A 252 10.83 16.12 14.74
CA GLY A 252 10.31 16.02 13.36
C GLY A 252 11.36 15.93 12.26
N ALA A 253 12.65 16.06 12.56
CA ALA A 253 13.70 15.97 11.52
C ALA A 253 14.03 14.50 11.20
N PHE A 254 13.14 13.84 10.44
CA PHE A 254 13.44 12.65 9.66
C PHE A 254 13.35 13.00 8.17
N GLN A 255 14.48 12.94 7.49
CA GLN A 255 14.55 12.85 6.04
C GLN A 255 14.86 11.42 5.64
#